data_598a8bbc62f4e0bdafaa53470123a720
#
_entry.id   598a8bbc62f4e0bdafaa53470123a720
#
_cell.length_a   1.000
_cell.length_b   1.000
_cell.length_c   1.000
_cell.angle_alpha   90.00
_cell.angle_beta   90.00
_cell.angle_gamma   90.00
#
_symmetry.space_group_name_H-M   'P 1'
#
loop_
_entity.id
_entity.type
_entity.pdbx_description
1 polymer ?
#
loop_
_entity_poly.entity_id
_entity_poly.type
_entity_poly.pdbx_seq_one_letter_code
_entity_poly.pdbx_strand_id
1 'polypeptide(L)'
;IITGLNNGSAEPVLYRLCSEDKSNIHTVISLTEEGKYGPLLQEKGIQVYQLNMPRGRVALSSILKLYQLIRNLKPDVVQTWMYHADLIGGLVARLAGAHKIYWGIRASSLEIGKSSWRTIVVAYINALLSRWVPTGIVCCADRAQQTHQQLGFAVDRFTVIPNGYNLNYFKPDSEDRKKLRAELEINEQTLLLGCVGRFDPQKDH
;
A
#
# COMPACT_ATOMS: atom_id res chain seq x y z
N ILE A 1 6.27 -4.74 -5.07
CA ILE A 1 5.11 -5.25 -5.87
C ILE A 1 3.83 -4.68 -5.25
N ILE A 2 2.95 -4.12 -6.03
CA ILE A 2 1.70 -3.52 -5.56
C ILE A 2 0.52 -4.02 -6.41
N THR A 3 -0.69 -4.06 -5.83
CA THR A 3 -1.89 -4.52 -6.56
C THR A 3 -2.20 -3.61 -7.76
N GLY A 4 -2.08 -2.29 -7.61
CA GLY A 4 -2.27 -1.29 -8.66
C GLY A 4 -1.67 0.05 -8.26
N LEU A 5 -1.51 0.96 -9.22
CA LEU A 5 -0.91 2.29 -8.99
C LEU A 5 -1.91 3.44 -9.22
N ASN A 6 -3.19 3.18 -8.98
CA ASN A 6 -4.26 4.15 -9.11
C ASN A 6 -4.31 5.14 -7.92
N ASN A 7 -5.46 5.73 -7.67
CA ASN A 7 -5.64 6.78 -6.68
C ASN A 7 -6.17 6.22 -5.35
N GLY A 8 -5.39 5.39 -4.68
CA GLY A 8 -5.70 4.85 -3.34
C GLY A 8 -4.90 5.54 -2.23
N SER A 9 -4.85 4.91 -1.06
CA SER A 9 -4.11 5.41 0.11
C SER A 9 -2.71 4.82 0.25
N ALA A 10 -2.45 3.68 -0.37
CA ALA A 10 -1.16 3.00 -0.31
C ALA A 10 -0.16 3.56 -1.34
N GLU A 11 -0.64 3.93 -2.50
CA GLU A 11 0.14 4.36 -3.65
C GLU A 11 0.93 5.66 -3.39
N PRO A 12 0.36 6.72 -2.76
CA PRO A 12 1.14 7.90 -2.42
C PRO A 12 2.21 7.62 -1.37
N VAL A 13 2.01 6.64 -0.49
CA VAL A 13 3.03 6.24 0.48
C VAL A 13 4.17 5.49 -0.21
N LEU A 14 3.84 4.55 -1.12
CA LEU A 14 4.84 3.88 -1.96
C LEU A 14 5.64 4.90 -2.78
N TYR A 15 4.95 5.83 -3.44
CA TYR A 15 5.58 6.88 -4.25
C TYR A 15 6.59 7.69 -3.42
N ARG A 16 6.19 8.18 -2.23
CA ARG A 16 7.09 8.93 -1.35
C ARG A 16 8.28 8.08 -0.91
N LEU A 17 8.02 6.85 -0.46
CA LEU A 17 9.08 5.95 -0.04
C LEU A 17 10.13 5.77 -1.14
N CYS A 18 9.71 5.40 -2.34
CA CYS A 18 10.64 5.18 -3.45
C CYS A 18 11.31 6.46 -3.94
N SER A 19 10.62 7.62 -3.87
CA SER A 19 11.17 8.91 -4.34
C SER A 19 12.17 9.52 -3.36
N GLU A 20 11.98 9.32 -2.07
CA GLU A 20 12.81 9.92 -1.02
C GLU A 20 14.00 9.04 -0.62
N ASP A 21 13.88 7.73 -0.75
CA ASP A 21 14.99 6.81 -0.46
C ASP A 21 16.04 6.87 -1.56
N LYS A 22 17.18 7.45 -1.23
CA LYS A 22 18.35 7.55 -2.12
C LYS A 22 19.41 6.48 -1.87
N SER A 23 19.19 5.65 -0.85
CA SER A 23 20.14 4.61 -0.44
C SER A 23 19.94 3.31 -1.20
N ASN A 24 18.76 3.10 -1.78
CA ASN A 24 18.39 1.87 -2.45
C ASN A 24 17.90 2.13 -3.88
N ILE A 25 18.10 1.13 -4.74
CA ILE A 25 17.54 1.13 -6.10
C ILE A 25 16.14 0.48 -6.02
N HIS A 26 15.13 1.25 -6.42
CA HIS A 26 13.75 0.79 -6.42
C HIS A 26 13.28 0.38 -7.80
N THR A 27 12.59 -0.76 -7.87
CA THR A 27 11.80 -1.18 -9.02
C THR A 27 10.37 -1.46 -8.56
N VAL A 28 9.39 -0.90 -9.22
CA VAL A 28 7.98 -1.07 -8.88
C VAL A 28 7.28 -1.96 -9.91
N ILE A 29 6.55 -2.96 -9.44
CA ILE A 29 5.76 -3.85 -10.28
C ILE A 29 4.29 -3.73 -9.87
N SER A 30 3.46 -3.21 -10.77
CA SER A 30 2.00 -3.21 -10.62
C SER A 30 1.42 -4.52 -11.16
N LEU A 31 0.58 -5.19 -10.37
CA LEU A 31 -0.14 -6.38 -10.85
C LEU A 31 -1.17 -6.01 -11.92
N THR A 32 -1.80 -4.85 -11.81
CA THR A 32 -2.76 -4.33 -12.78
C THR A 32 -2.11 -3.31 -13.72
N GLU A 33 -2.82 -2.24 -14.02
CA GLU A 33 -2.36 -1.14 -14.85
C GLU A 33 -1.34 -0.22 -14.15
N GLU A 34 -0.71 0.64 -14.93
CA GLU A 34 0.27 1.64 -14.47
C GLU A 34 -0.34 2.73 -13.58
N GLY A 35 -1.64 3.05 -13.81
CA GLY A 35 -2.40 4.00 -13.02
C GLY A 35 -1.81 5.41 -13.00
N LYS A 36 -2.20 6.19 -11.98
CA LYS A 36 -1.73 7.58 -11.79
C LYS A 36 -0.27 7.66 -11.35
N TYR A 37 0.16 6.75 -10.49
CA TYR A 37 1.48 6.83 -9.86
C TYR A 37 2.61 6.20 -10.69
N GLY A 38 2.31 5.42 -11.72
CA GLY A 38 3.33 4.85 -12.61
C GLY A 38 4.17 5.92 -13.30
N PRO A 39 3.57 6.84 -14.09
CA PRO A 39 4.30 7.93 -14.72
C PRO A 39 5.07 8.80 -13.73
N LEU A 40 4.48 9.11 -12.57
CA LEU A 40 5.13 9.91 -11.53
C LEU A 40 6.38 9.23 -10.94
N LEU A 41 6.37 7.90 -10.81
CA LEU A 41 7.53 7.11 -10.40
C LEU A 41 8.61 7.12 -11.49
N GLN A 42 8.22 6.97 -12.76
CA GLN A 42 9.14 7.00 -13.89
C GLN A 42 9.82 8.37 -14.05
N GLU A 43 9.10 9.48 -13.82
CA GLU A 43 9.68 10.84 -13.76
C GLU A 43 10.75 10.98 -12.67
N LYS A 44 10.69 10.17 -11.61
CA LYS A 44 11.73 10.09 -10.56
C LYS A 44 12.87 9.12 -10.90
N GLY A 45 12.89 8.56 -12.11
CA GLY A 45 13.89 7.58 -12.54
C GLY A 45 13.67 6.17 -11.99
N ILE A 46 12.51 5.89 -11.41
CA ILE A 46 12.17 4.58 -10.85
C ILE A 46 11.59 3.70 -11.95
N GLN A 47 12.14 2.50 -12.11
CA GLN A 47 11.66 1.55 -13.10
C GLN A 47 10.32 0.97 -12.69
N VAL A 48 9.33 1.05 -13.60
CA VAL A 48 7.96 0.56 -13.36
C VAL A 48 7.59 -0.49 -14.40
N TYR A 49 7.11 -1.63 -13.92
CA TYR A 49 6.54 -2.69 -14.76
C TYR A 49 5.05 -2.85 -14.46
N GLN A 50 4.26 -3.11 -15.47
CA GLN A 50 2.85 -3.43 -15.36
C GLN A 50 2.55 -4.83 -15.93
N LEU A 51 1.75 -5.59 -15.19
CA LEU A 51 1.39 -6.95 -15.60
C LEU A 51 0.03 -7.03 -16.30
N ASN A 52 -0.76 -5.95 -16.21
CA ASN A 52 -2.09 -5.81 -16.80
C ASN A 52 -3.03 -6.99 -16.46
N MET A 53 -2.96 -7.48 -15.22
CA MET A 53 -3.89 -8.51 -14.76
C MET A 53 -5.31 -7.97 -14.75
N PRO A 54 -6.28 -8.66 -15.37
CA PRO A 54 -7.68 -8.26 -15.28
C PRO A 54 -8.17 -8.30 -13.83
N ARG A 55 -8.99 -7.32 -13.44
CA ARG A 55 -9.57 -7.29 -12.09
C ARG A 55 -10.36 -8.56 -11.79
N GLY A 56 -10.04 -9.20 -10.67
CA GLY A 56 -10.72 -10.40 -10.20
C GLY A 56 -10.37 -11.70 -10.94
N ARG A 57 -9.36 -11.67 -11.80
CA ARG A 57 -8.85 -12.88 -12.50
C ARG A 57 -7.33 -12.90 -12.43
N VAL A 58 -6.77 -14.08 -12.18
CA VAL A 58 -5.33 -14.31 -12.19
C VAL A 58 -4.97 -14.94 -13.53
N ALA A 59 -4.24 -14.21 -14.37
CA ALA A 59 -3.77 -14.73 -15.65
C ALA A 59 -2.42 -15.46 -15.48
N LEU A 60 -2.32 -16.69 -15.93
CA LEU A 60 -1.10 -17.49 -15.83
C LEU A 60 0.09 -16.82 -16.52
N SER A 61 -0.15 -16.18 -17.67
CA SER A 61 0.88 -15.40 -18.38
C SER A 61 1.47 -14.28 -17.53
N SER A 62 0.64 -13.58 -16.75
CA SER A 62 1.09 -12.52 -15.84
C SER A 62 1.88 -13.09 -14.66
N ILE A 63 1.51 -14.26 -14.15
CA ILE A 63 2.30 -14.97 -13.12
C ILE A 63 3.68 -15.36 -13.66
N LEU A 64 3.74 -15.93 -14.85
CA LEU A 64 5.02 -16.29 -15.49
C LEU A 64 5.89 -15.05 -15.75
N LYS A 65 5.28 -13.96 -16.23
CA LYS A 65 5.97 -12.68 -16.42
C LYS A 65 6.53 -12.13 -15.10
N LEU A 66 5.73 -12.18 -14.02
CA LEU A 66 6.18 -11.76 -12.69
C LEU A 66 7.35 -12.61 -12.20
N TYR A 67 7.25 -13.93 -12.35
CA TYR A 67 8.32 -14.86 -11.99
C TYR A 67 9.61 -14.55 -12.75
N GLN A 68 9.54 -14.36 -14.06
CA GLN A 68 10.70 -14.03 -14.91
C GLN A 68 11.29 -12.67 -14.52
N LEU A 69 10.47 -11.65 -14.25
CA LEU A 69 10.94 -10.35 -13.80
C LEU A 69 11.72 -10.45 -12.49
N ILE A 70 11.21 -11.14 -11.49
CA ILE A 70 11.90 -11.30 -10.20
C ILE A 70 13.21 -12.09 -10.37
N ARG A 71 13.20 -13.15 -11.20
CA ARG A 71 14.41 -13.93 -11.51
C ARG A 71 15.50 -13.11 -12.20
N ASN A 72 15.10 -12.20 -13.11
CA ASN A 72 16.03 -11.37 -13.87
C ASN A 72 16.55 -10.19 -13.01
N LEU A 73 15.67 -9.55 -12.24
CA LEU A 73 16.01 -8.42 -11.39
C LEU A 73 16.87 -8.82 -10.19
N LYS A 74 16.73 -10.05 -9.70
CA LYS A 74 17.43 -10.60 -8.51
C LYS A 74 17.42 -9.63 -7.33
N PRO A 75 16.24 -9.17 -6.87
CA PRO A 75 16.17 -8.16 -5.82
C PRO A 75 16.69 -8.69 -4.49
N ASP A 76 17.39 -7.85 -3.72
CA ASP A 76 17.80 -8.17 -2.35
C ASP A 76 16.61 -8.29 -1.40
N VAL A 77 15.58 -7.48 -1.65
CA VAL A 77 14.34 -7.44 -0.87
C VAL A 77 13.15 -7.31 -1.80
N VAL A 78 12.10 -8.08 -1.54
CA VAL A 78 10.78 -7.92 -2.17
C VAL A 78 9.80 -7.43 -1.13
N GLN A 79 9.27 -6.24 -1.32
CA GLN A 79 8.15 -5.74 -0.54
C GLN A 79 6.87 -5.77 -1.36
N THR A 80 5.82 -6.36 -0.82
CA THR A 80 4.49 -6.38 -1.43
C THR A 80 3.57 -5.40 -0.71
N TRP A 81 2.54 -4.91 -1.40
CA TRP A 81 1.62 -3.90 -0.89
C TRP A 81 0.19 -4.30 -1.18
N MET A 82 -0.63 -4.43 -0.13
CA MET A 82 -2.02 -4.87 -0.14
C MET A 82 -2.21 -6.36 -0.42
N TYR A 83 -3.31 -6.93 0.06
CA TYR A 83 -3.57 -8.38 0.16
C TYR A 83 -3.35 -9.19 -1.12
N HIS A 84 -3.78 -8.68 -2.29
CA HIS A 84 -3.61 -9.41 -3.55
C HIS A 84 -2.14 -9.46 -3.98
N ALA A 85 -1.39 -8.38 -3.77
CA ALA A 85 0.04 -8.37 -4.03
C ALA A 85 0.80 -9.20 -2.97
N ASP A 86 0.35 -9.20 -1.73
CA ASP A 86 0.92 -10.04 -0.66
C ASP A 86 0.77 -11.52 -1.02
N LEU A 87 -0.41 -11.95 -1.48
CA LEU A 87 -0.65 -13.31 -1.90
C LEU A 87 0.13 -13.68 -3.16
N ILE A 88 -0.16 -13.00 -4.26
CA ILE A 88 0.39 -13.36 -5.59
C ILE A 88 1.87 -13.02 -5.65
N GLY A 89 2.22 -11.78 -5.31
CA GLY A 89 3.60 -11.31 -5.37
C GLY A 89 4.50 -12.03 -4.38
N GLY A 90 4.00 -12.27 -3.16
CA GLY A 90 4.74 -12.98 -2.13
C GLY A 90 5.04 -14.43 -2.50
N LEU A 91 4.02 -15.18 -2.97
CA LEU A 91 4.18 -16.56 -3.43
C LEU A 91 5.14 -16.66 -4.63
N VAL A 92 4.94 -15.82 -5.64
CA VAL A 92 5.79 -15.83 -6.84
C VAL A 92 7.22 -15.43 -6.50
N ALA A 93 7.41 -14.44 -5.61
CA ALA A 93 8.73 -14.05 -5.15
C ALA A 93 9.45 -15.21 -4.43
N ARG A 94 8.74 -15.94 -3.56
CA ARG A 94 9.29 -17.12 -2.88
C ARG A 94 9.70 -18.21 -3.87
N LEU A 95 8.84 -18.52 -4.84
CA LEU A 95 9.14 -19.49 -5.91
C LEU A 95 10.29 -19.03 -6.82
N ALA A 96 10.43 -17.73 -7.05
CA ALA A 96 11.54 -17.15 -7.82
C ALA A 96 12.87 -17.11 -7.04
N GLY A 97 12.90 -17.55 -5.77
CA GLY A 97 14.09 -17.64 -4.95
C GLY A 97 14.40 -16.38 -4.12
N ALA A 98 13.46 -15.45 -4.00
CA ALA A 98 13.63 -14.32 -3.08
C ALA A 98 13.56 -14.79 -1.61
N HIS A 99 14.55 -14.41 -0.81
CA HIS A 99 14.64 -14.83 0.59
C HIS A 99 14.04 -13.81 1.56
N LYS A 100 14.18 -12.52 1.28
CA LYS A 100 13.67 -11.42 2.10
C LYS A 100 12.39 -10.85 1.48
N ILE A 101 11.25 -11.33 1.96
CA ILE A 101 9.92 -10.94 1.48
C ILE A 101 9.17 -10.25 2.61
N TYR A 102 8.72 -9.02 2.41
CA TYR A 102 7.95 -8.27 3.39
C TYR A 102 6.56 -7.97 2.84
N TRP A 103 5.53 -8.34 3.57
CA TRP A 103 4.15 -8.00 3.25
C TRP A 103 3.78 -6.63 3.81
N GLY A 104 3.05 -5.84 3.05
CA GLY A 104 2.63 -4.49 3.41
C GLY A 104 1.14 -4.39 3.62
N ILE A 105 0.67 -4.56 4.85
CA ILE A 105 -0.73 -4.41 5.21
C ILE A 105 -1.07 -2.94 5.39
N ARG A 106 -2.05 -2.44 4.61
CA ARG A 106 -2.43 -1.02 4.58
C ARG A 106 -3.88 -0.78 5.01
N ALA A 107 -4.62 -1.82 5.38
CA ALA A 107 -5.98 -1.73 5.89
C ALA A 107 -6.00 -1.93 7.41
N SER A 108 -6.76 -1.11 8.11
CA SER A 108 -6.96 -1.21 9.56
C SER A 108 -8.18 -2.04 9.95
N SER A 109 -9.09 -2.31 9.01
CA SER A 109 -10.29 -3.12 9.23
C SER A 109 -10.63 -3.96 8.00
N LEU A 110 -11.25 -5.10 8.22
CA LEU A 110 -11.78 -6.02 7.22
C LEU A 110 -13.24 -6.34 7.61
N GLU A 111 -14.11 -5.35 7.44
CA GLU A 111 -15.52 -5.50 7.79
C GLU A 111 -16.35 -5.99 6.60
N ILE A 112 -17.22 -6.94 6.85
CA ILE A 112 -18.24 -7.40 5.87
C ILE A 112 -19.14 -6.20 5.56
N GLY A 113 -19.32 -5.93 4.25
CA GLY A 113 -20.07 -4.75 3.78
C GLY A 113 -19.22 -3.54 3.44
N LYS A 114 -18.06 -3.36 4.08
CA LYS A 114 -17.07 -2.31 3.74
C LYS A 114 -15.93 -2.85 2.86
N SER A 115 -15.66 -4.14 2.92
CA SER A 115 -14.65 -4.82 2.08
C SER A 115 -15.32 -5.86 1.17
N SER A 116 -14.80 -6.03 -0.05
CA SER A 116 -15.35 -7.07 -0.93
C SER A 116 -15.10 -8.46 -0.33
N TRP A 117 -16.02 -9.40 -0.52
CA TRP A 117 -15.89 -10.77 -0.02
C TRP A 117 -14.62 -11.46 -0.55
N ARG A 118 -14.21 -11.15 -1.80
CA ARG A 118 -12.97 -11.66 -2.40
C ARG A 118 -11.73 -11.19 -1.65
N THR A 119 -11.70 -9.92 -1.24
CA THR A 119 -10.61 -9.36 -0.44
C THR A 119 -10.53 -10.04 0.93
N ILE A 120 -11.67 -10.33 1.54
CA ILE A 120 -11.74 -11.03 2.83
C ILE A 120 -11.17 -12.44 2.68
N VAL A 121 -11.58 -13.19 1.65
CA VAL A 121 -11.04 -14.53 1.37
C VAL A 121 -9.52 -14.49 1.15
N VAL A 122 -9.03 -13.53 0.36
CA VAL A 122 -7.59 -13.36 0.15
C VAL A 122 -6.85 -13.05 1.45
N ALA A 123 -7.44 -12.24 2.34
CA ALA A 123 -6.85 -11.95 3.64
C ALA A 123 -6.75 -13.19 4.54
N TYR A 124 -7.78 -14.06 4.56
CA TYR A 124 -7.70 -15.34 5.28
C TYR A 124 -6.65 -16.29 4.70
N ILE A 125 -6.53 -16.37 3.37
CA ILE A 125 -5.46 -17.15 2.74
C ILE A 125 -4.09 -16.59 3.12
N ASN A 126 -3.92 -15.27 3.12
CA ASN A 126 -2.70 -14.63 3.58
C ASN A 126 -2.42 -14.95 5.06
N ALA A 127 -3.44 -14.95 5.93
CA ALA A 127 -3.27 -15.34 7.32
C ALA A 127 -2.66 -16.75 7.45
N LEU A 128 -3.20 -17.72 6.72
CA LEU A 128 -2.68 -19.08 6.70
C LEU A 128 -1.23 -19.15 6.19
N LEU A 129 -0.89 -18.38 5.15
CA LEU A 129 0.42 -18.37 4.53
C LEU A 129 1.44 -17.48 5.24
N SER A 130 1.00 -16.65 6.18
CA SER A 130 1.84 -15.64 6.84
C SER A 130 3.03 -16.23 7.61
N ARG A 131 2.96 -17.50 7.99
CA ARG A 131 4.03 -18.21 8.70
C ARG A 131 5.17 -18.67 7.79
N TRP A 132 4.92 -18.81 6.48
CA TRP A 132 5.88 -19.43 5.55
C TRP A 132 6.36 -18.49 4.44
N VAL A 133 5.47 -17.62 3.93
CA VAL A 133 5.78 -16.80 2.77
C VAL A 133 6.57 -15.55 3.14
N PRO A 134 6.10 -14.62 3.98
CA PRO A 134 6.86 -13.42 4.29
C PRO A 134 7.96 -13.68 5.34
N THR A 135 9.03 -12.93 5.27
CA THR A 135 10.03 -12.80 6.32
C THR A 135 9.51 -11.91 7.45
N GLY A 136 8.76 -10.87 7.10
CA GLY A 136 8.10 -9.96 8.02
C GLY A 136 6.86 -9.33 7.42
N ILE A 137 6.03 -8.73 8.27
CA ILE A 137 4.77 -8.07 7.91
C ILE A 137 4.81 -6.64 8.44
N VAL A 138 4.76 -5.67 7.55
CA VAL A 138 4.75 -4.25 7.88
C VAL A 138 3.32 -3.74 7.84
N CYS A 139 2.86 -3.13 8.91
CA CYS A 139 1.56 -2.45 8.97
C CYS A 139 1.73 -0.99 9.41
N CYS A 140 0.75 -0.15 9.09
CA CYS A 140 0.86 1.29 9.30
C CYS A 140 0.26 1.79 10.63
N ALA A 141 -0.31 0.91 11.44
CA ALA A 141 -0.91 1.25 12.73
C ALA A 141 -1.06 0.00 13.61
N ASP A 142 -1.03 0.19 14.93
CA ASP A 142 -1.23 -0.87 15.92
C ASP A 142 -2.60 -1.55 15.76
N ARG A 143 -3.63 -0.78 15.42
CA ARG A 143 -4.95 -1.33 15.14
C ARG A 143 -4.93 -2.29 13.95
N ALA A 144 -4.17 -1.99 12.90
CA ALA A 144 -4.02 -2.90 11.77
C ALA A 144 -3.34 -4.20 12.21
N GLN A 145 -2.30 -4.12 13.04
CA GLN A 145 -1.65 -5.30 13.61
C GLN A 145 -2.64 -6.15 14.41
N GLN A 146 -3.36 -5.56 15.38
CA GLN A 146 -4.33 -6.27 16.22
C GLN A 146 -5.41 -6.98 15.38
N THR A 147 -6.00 -6.27 14.41
CA THR A 147 -7.03 -6.84 13.54
C THR A 147 -6.52 -8.06 12.78
N HIS A 148 -5.28 -8.00 12.24
CA HIS A 148 -4.73 -9.11 11.45
C HIS A 148 -4.24 -10.26 12.32
N GLN A 149 -3.76 -9.99 13.52
CA GLN A 149 -3.46 -11.06 14.50
C GLN A 149 -4.73 -11.83 14.87
N GLN A 150 -5.86 -11.13 15.07
CA GLN A 150 -7.16 -11.78 15.32
C GLN A 150 -7.65 -12.61 14.12
N LEU A 151 -7.26 -12.25 12.89
CA LEU A 151 -7.52 -13.05 11.68
C LEU A 151 -6.63 -14.28 11.54
N GLY A 152 -5.63 -14.46 12.42
CA GLY A 152 -4.74 -15.61 12.43
C GLY A 152 -3.40 -15.41 11.71
N PHE A 153 -3.01 -14.18 11.39
CA PHE A 153 -1.66 -13.89 10.90
C PHE A 153 -0.60 -14.19 11.97
N ALA A 154 0.60 -14.56 11.53
CA ALA A 154 1.74 -14.86 12.40
C ALA A 154 2.12 -13.63 13.26
N VAL A 155 1.92 -13.76 14.57
CA VAL A 155 2.05 -12.66 15.56
C VAL A 155 3.49 -12.13 15.64
N ASP A 156 4.46 -13.02 15.54
CA ASP A 156 5.89 -12.77 15.68
C ASP A 156 6.53 -12.05 14.47
N ARG A 157 5.77 -11.86 13.40
CA ARG A 157 6.29 -11.26 12.15
C ARG A 157 5.91 -9.81 11.92
N PHE A 158 5.11 -9.23 12.80
CA PHE A 158 4.64 -7.87 12.63
C PHE A 158 5.66 -6.81 13.06
N THR A 159 5.71 -5.75 12.25
CA THR A 159 6.39 -4.49 12.58
C THR A 159 5.44 -3.35 12.22
N VAL A 160 5.18 -2.45 13.18
CA VAL A 160 4.38 -1.25 12.93
C VAL A 160 5.30 -0.12 12.50
N ILE A 161 5.09 0.36 11.28
CA ILE A 161 5.79 1.53 10.71
C ILE A 161 4.72 2.53 10.27
N PRO A 162 4.47 3.60 11.04
CA PRO A 162 3.48 4.62 10.69
C PRO A 162 3.79 5.31 9.37
N ASN A 163 2.75 5.85 8.72
CA ASN A 163 2.94 6.63 7.50
C ASN A 163 3.72 7.91 7.80
N GLY A 164 4.78 8.16 7.05
CA GLY A 164 5.51 9.41 7.09
C GLY A 164 4.82 10.52 6.28
N TYR A 165 4.97 11.76 6.74
CA TYR A 165 4.52 12.97 6.05
C TYR A 165 5.64 14.01 6.04
N ASN A 166 5.69 14.82 4.98
CA ASN A 166 6.62 15.93 4.91
C ASN A 166 6.10 17.11 5.77
N LEU A 167 6.65 17.26 6.97
CA LEU A 167 6.25 18.29 7.91
C LEU A 167 6.68 19.72 7.51
N ASN A 168 7.58 19.87 6.56
CA ASN A 168 7.89 21.16 5.95
C ASN A 168 6.76 21.65 5.04
N TYR A 169 6.04 20.72 4.44
CA TYR A 169 4.88 21.01 3.59
C TYR A 169 3.58 21.05 4.40
N PHE A 170 3.36 20.05 5.27
CA PHE A 170 2.18 19.99 6.14
C PHE A 170 2.49 20.64 7.49
N LYS A 171 2.39 21.95 7.55
CA LYS A 171 2.59 22.75 8.76
C LYS A 171 1.49 23.80 8.91
N PRO A 172 1.18 24.24 10.13
CA PRO A 172 0.28 25.37 10.35
C PRO A 172 0.79 26.62 9.64
N ASP A 173 -0.10 27.31 8.94
CA ASP A 173 0.17 28.60 8.32
C ASP A 173 -0.85 29.63 8.79
N SER A 174 -0.38 30.68 9.44
CA SER A 174 -1.24 31.71 10.04
C SER A 174 -1.88 32.63 8.98
N GLU A 175 -1.19 32.87 7.86
CA GLU A 175 -1.70 33.73 6.81
C GLU A 175 -2.75 32.99 5.97
N ASP A 176 -2.48 31.75 5.59
CA ASP A 176 -3.46 30.89 4.91
C ASP A 176 -4.70 30.65 5.80
N ARG A 177 -4.50 30.48 7.11
CA ARG A 177 -5.60 30.39 8.07
C ARG A 177 -6.49 31.62 8.04
N LYS A 178 -5.91 32.84 8.14
CA LYS A 178 -6.67 34.10 8.10
C LYS A 178 -7.42 34.26 6.79
N LYS A 179 -6.74 34.03 5.68
CA LYS A 179 -7.32 34.11 4.32
C LYS A 179 -8.52 33.18 4.19
N LEU A 180 -8.36 31.89 4.53
CA LEU A 180 -9.44 30.92 4.40
C LEU A 180 -10.63 31.24 5.31
N ARG A 181 -10.37 31.73 6.54
CA ARG A 181 -11.45 32.13 7.45
C ARG A 181 -12.22 33.34 6.94
N ALA A 182 -11.53 34.30 6.31
CA ALA A 182 -12.17 35.45 5.66
C ALA A 182 -13.03 35.00 4.45
N GLU A 183 -12.53 34.09 3.61
CA GLU A 183 -13.28 33.52 2.50
C GLU A 183 -14.54 32.77 2.93
N LEU A 184 -14.50 32.12 4.10
CA LEU A 184 -15.62 31.38 4.68
C LEU A 184 -16.51 32.24 5.60
N GLU A 185 -16.21 33.54 5.72
CA GLU A 185 -16.92 34.49 6.61
C GLU A 185 -16.96 34.03 8.07
N ILE A 186 -15.90 33.37 8.55
CA ILE A 186 -15.79 32.79 9.89
C ILE A 186 -14.86 33.67 10.74
N ASN A 187 -15.33 34.13 11.92
CA ASN A 187 -14.51 34.89 12.83
C ASN A 187 -13.44 34.06 13.55
N GLU A 188 -12.45 34.70 14.13
CA GLU A 188 -11.31 34.02 14.79
C GLU A 188 -11.71 33.13 15.98
N GLN A 189 -12.81 33.43 16.65
CA GLN A 189 -13.26 32.72 17.85
C GLN A 189 -14.12 31.49 17.52
N THR A 190 -14.61 31.36 16.28
CA THR A 190 -15.44 30.23 15.87
C THR A 190 -14.60 28.98 15.79
N LEU A 191 -15.02 27.92 16.47
CA LEU A 191 -14.44 26.60 16.32
C LEU A 191 -14.85 26.00 14.96
N LEU A 192 -13.88 25.78 14.08
CA LEU A 192 -14.08 25.13 12.78
C LEU A 192 -13.66 23.66 12.85
N LEU A 193 -14.60 22.77 12.63
CA LEU A 193 -14.35 21.33 12.47
C LEU A 193 -14.41 20.98 10.99
N GLY A 194 -13.35 20.35 10.49
CA GLY A 194 -13.26 19.90 9.09
C GLY A 194 -13.02 18.42 8.98
N CYS A 195 -13.66 17.77 8.00
CA CYS A 195 -13.40 16.41 7.62
C CYS A 195 -12.98 16.38 6.14
N VAL A 196 -11.79 15.84 5.85
CA VAL A 196 -11.27 15.69 4.50
C VAL A 196 -11.12 14.21 4.20
N GLY A 197 -11.85 13.70 3.23
CA GLY A 197 -11.80 12.30 2.86
C GLY A 197 -12.50 12.02 1.54
N ARG A 198 -12.30 10.80 1.00
CA ARG A 198 -13.12 10.33 -0.12
C ARG A 198 -14.56 10.14 0.36
N PHE A 199 -15.53 10.48 -0.47
CA PHE A 199 -16.92 10.10 -0.23
C PHE A 199 -17.05 8.59 -0.49
N ASP A 200 -16.93 7.78 0.55
CA ASP A 200 -16.84 6.33 0.50
C ASP A 200 -17.39 5.74 1.79
N PRO A 201 -18.19 4.65 1.76
CA PRO A 201 -18.75 4.03 2.95
C PRO A 201 -17.72 3.65 4.02
N GLN A 202 -16.45 3.41 3.64
CA GLN A 202 -15.36 3.15 4.58
C GLN A 202 -14.99 4.36 5.45
N LYS A 203 -15.40 5.57 5.06
CA LYS A 203 -15.09 6.82 5.77
C LYS A 203 -16.19 7.25 6.74
N ASP A 204 -17.36 6.63 6.64
CA ASP A 204 -18.46 6.79 7.60
C ASP A 204 -18.92 8.25 7.75
N HIS A 205 -19.04 8.95 6.59
CA HIS A 205 -19.52 10.33 6.51
C HIS A 205 -21.01 10.45 6.79
#